data_0904ca32d7f67c1e312b132b2ce5ce27
#
_entry.id   0904ca32d7f67c1e312b132b2ce5ce27
#
_cell.length_a   1.000
_cell.length_b   1.000
_cell.length_c   1.000
_cell.angle_alpha   90.00
_cell.angle_beta   90.00
_cell.angle_gamma   90.00
#
_symmetry.space_group_name_H-M   'P 1'
#
loop_
_entity.id
_entity.type
_entity.pdbx_description
1 polymer ?
#
loop_
_entity_poly.entity_id
_entity_poly.type
_entity_poly.pdbx_seq_one_letter_code
_entity_poly.pdbx_strand_id
1 'polypeptide(L)'
;DCWQTGISTIDVSELKHLTSLSCGGCEQLKELVVKGADALEALTCSEARLTRLDISGLTKLWYLNCAGNSLLVTLNLQGAESLYELWAGRTSLKVLDISGNSKLRKLVVIPNKDLKEIRVFWEDEAGRPINSPYEIPEGVEIVYL
;
A
#
# COMPACT_ATOMS: atom_id res chain seq x y z
N ASP A 1 -1.12 4.40 -18.13
CA ASP A 1 -2.39 4.74 -17.51
C ASP A 1 -3.51 3.88 -18.09
N CYS A 2 -4.28 3.20 -17.26
CA CYS A 2 -5.42 2.35 -17.65
C CYS A 2 -6.62 2.57 -16.71
N TRP A 3 -6.78 3.80 -16.22
CA TRP A 3 -7.85 4.21 -15.32
C TRP A 3 -9.25 3.87 -15.88
N GLN A 4 -10.12 3.32 -15.01
CA GLN A 4 -11.52 2.99 -15.32
C GLN A 4 -11.71 2.10 -16.57
N THR A 5 -10.79 1.19 -16.82
CA THR A 5 -10.92 0.20 -17.89
C THR A 5 -11.51 -1.11 -17.36
N GLY A 6 -12.02 -1.95 -18.27
CA GLY A 6 -12.54 -3.29 -17.94
C GLY A 6 -11.46 -4.35 -17.79
N ILE A 7 -10.20 -3.95 -17.59
CA ILE A 7 -9.07 -4.89 -17.49
C ILE A 7 -9.17 -5.72 -16.20
N SER A 8 -8.92 -7.02 -16.29
CA SER A 8 -9.03 -7.94 -15.16
C SER A 8 -7.69 -8.33 -14.55
N THR A 9 -6.62 -8.23 -15.34
CA THR A 9 -5.26 -8.56 -14.90
C THR A 9 -4.28 -7.57 -15.49
N ILE A 10 -3.28 -7.18 -14.71
CA ILE A 10 -2.16 -6.35 -15.14
C ILE A 10 -0.87 -7.01 -14.64
N ASP A 11 0.08 -7.21 -15.54
CA ASP A 11 1.43 -7.65 -15.21
C ASP A 11 2.42 -6.64 -15.82
N VAL A 12 3.19 -5.97 -14.97
CA VAL A 12 4.23 -5.01 -15.36
C VAL A 12 5.60 -5.43 -14.84
N SER A 13 5.77 -6.67 -14.40
CA SER A 13 7.00 -7.19 -13.79
C SER A 13 8.24 -7.04 -14.68
N GLU A 14 8.05 -7.09 -15.99
CA GLU A 14 9.13 -6.95 -16.97
C GLU A 14 9.38 -5.49 -17.42
N LEU A 15 8.57 -4.53 -16.96
CA LEU A 15 8.69 -3.13 -17.34
C LEU A 15 9.69 -2.40 -16.44
N LYS A 16 10.98 -2.69 -16.60
CA LYS A 16 12.09 -2.23 -15.74
C LYS A 16 12.29 -0.71 -15.68
N HIS A 17 11.71 0.03 -16.61
CA HIS A 17 11.80 1.49 -16.67
C HIS A 17 10.49 2.20 -16.33
N LEU A 18 9.44 1.44 -15.95
CA LEU A 18 8.17 2.01 -15.58
C LEU A 18 8.30 2.73 -14.24
N THR A 19 8.11 4.03 -14.22
CA THR A 19 8.19 4.85 -12.99
C THR A 19 6.83 5.11 -12.35
N SER A 20 5.75 5.06 -13.11
CA SER A 20 4.39 5.30 -12.59
C SER A 20 3.37 4.41 -13.25
N LEU A 21 2.47 3.86 -12.44
CA LEU A 21 1.32 3.10 -12.91
C LEU A 21 0.04 3.64 -12.26
N SER A 22 -0.94 3.97 -13.11
CA SER A 22 -2.28 4.34 -12.68
C SER A 22 -3.31 3.41 -13.31
N CYS A 23 -3.94 2.58 -12.48
CA CYS A 23 -4.98 1.62 -12.85
C CYS A 23 -6.16 1.63 -11.86
N GLY A 24 -6.42 2.77 -11.25
CA GLY A 24 -7.55 2.95 -10.34
C GLY A 24 -8.90 2.92 -11.07
N GLY A 25 -9.97 2.63 -10.34
CA GLY A 25 -11.32 2.52 -10.90
C GLY A 25 -11.51 1.36 -11.88
N CYS A 26 -10.55 0.44 -11.96
CA CYS A 26 -10.67 -0.78 -12.77
C CYS A 26 -11.48 -1.83 -12.01
N GLU A 27 -12.80 -1.72 -12.01
CA GLU A 27 -13.70 -2.55 -11.21
C GLU A 27 -13.62 -4.06 -11.51
N GLN A 28 -12.98 -4.45 -12.60
CA GLN A 28 -12.77 -5.86 -12.95
C GLN A 28 -11.36 -6.35 -12.57
N LEU A 29 -10.45 -5.47 -12.12
CA LEU A 29 -9.06 -5.81 -11.83
C LEU A 29 -8.97 -6.66 -10.56
N LYS A 30 -8.59 -7.93 -10.74
CA LYS A 30 -8.46 -8.93 -9.68
C LYS A 30 -7.00 -9.28 -9.38
N GLU A 31 -6.12 -9.09 -10.36
CA GLU A 31 -4.71 -9.43 -10.26
C GLU A 31 -3.84 -8.29 -10.79
N LEU A 32 -2.86 -7.90 -9.98
CA LEU A 32 -1.88 -6.87 -10.32
C LEU A 32 -0.50 -7.36 -9.89
N VAL A 33 0.37 -7.61 -10.88
CA VAL A 33 1.76 -8.01 -10.66
C VAL A 33 2.66 -6.82 -10.97
N VAL A 34 3.27 -6.29 -9.94
CA VAL A 34 4.21 -5.14 -10.01
C VAL A 34 5.61 -5.51 -9.52
N LYS A 35 5.75 -6.66 -8.86
CA LYS A 35 7.04 -7.14 -8.37
C LYS A 35 8.00 -7.35 -9.53
N GLY A 36 9.16 -6.69 -9.48
CA GLY A 36 10.13 -6.68 -10.57
C GLY A 36 10.10 -5.40 -11.41
N ALA A 37 9.10 -4.53 -11.28
CA ALA A 37 9.11 -3.19 -11.86
C ALA A 37 9.96 -2.25 -10.99
N ASP A 38 11.27 -2.49 -10.95
CA ASP A 38 12.20 -1.92 -9.95
C ASP A 38 12.38 -0.40 -10.04
N ALA A 39 11.94 0.22 -11.13
CA ALA A 39 11.94 1.67 -11.28
C ALA A 39 10.64 2.33 -10.79
N LEU A 40 9.65 1.55 -10.34
CA LEU A 40 8.34 2.09 -9.98
C LEU A 40 8.44 2.99 -8.75
N GLU A 41 7.99 4.23 -8.91
CA GLU A 41 8.02 5.29 -7.92
C GLU A 41 6.63 5.61 -7.38
N ALA A 42 5.59 5.52 -8.21
CA ALA A 42 4.20 5.79 -7.83
C ALA A 42 3.26 4.72 -8.38
N LEU A 43 2.36 4.23 -7.50
CA LEU A 43 1.34 3.25 -7.86
C LEU A 43 -0.03 3.70 -7.36
N THR A 44 -1.00 3.81 -8.28
CA THR A 44 -2.42 3.96 -7.95
C THR A 44 -3.19 2.77 -8.53
N CYS A 45 -3.78 1.96 -7.64
CA CYS A 45 -4.63 0.82 -7.98
C CYS A 45 -5.90 0.81 -7.11
N SER A 46 -6.39 2.01 -6.78
CA SER A 46 -7.59 2.19 -5.96
C SER A 46 -8.88 1.77 -6.67
N GLU A 47 -9.94 1.52 -5.90
CA GLU A 47 -11.28 1.20 -6.41
C GLU A 47 -11.25 0.02 -7.42
N ALA A 48 -10.57 -1.07 -7.04
CA ALA A 48 -10.47 -2.31 -7.82
C ALA A 48 -10.98 -3.50 -6.99
N ARG A 49 -10.71 -4.72 -7.42
CA ARG A 49 -11.13 -5.96 -6.74
C ARG A 49 -9.95 -6.85 -6.36
N LEU A 50 -8.83 -6.21 -6.04
CA LEU A 50 -7.65 -6.94 -5.60
C LEU A 50 -7.94 -7.64 -4.27
N THR A 51 -7.54 -8.91 -4.16
CA THR A 51 -7.58 -9.67 -2.89
C THR A 51 -6.24 -9.65 -2.18
N ARG A 52 -5.16 -9.44 -2.93
CA ARG A 52 -3.78 -9.33 -2.46
C ARG A 52 -3.02 -8.32 -3.31
N LEU A 53 -2.04 -7.68 -2.69
CA LEU A 53 -1.10 -6.82 -3.39
C LEU A 53 0.30 -7.02 -2.78
N ASP A 54 1.25 -7.37 -3.63
CA ASP A 54 2.66 -7.54 -3.24
C ASP A 54 3.51 -6.48 -3.94
N ILE A 55 4.02 -5.52 -3.15
CA ILE A 55 4.96 -4.50 -3.61
C ILE A 55 6.35 -4.69 -3.00
N SER A 56 6.61 -5.91 -2.51
CA SER A 56 7.87 -6.20 -1.83
C SER A 56 9.06 -5.95 -2.74
N GLY A 57 10.09 -5.30 -2.18
CA GLY A 57 11.33 -5.01 -2.88
C GLY A 57 11.27 -3.82 -3.85
N LEU A 58 10.14 -3.13 -4.00
CA LEU A 58 10.05 -1.91 -4.80
C LEU A 58 10.70 -0.72 -4.04
N THR A 59 12.01 -0.72 -3.98
CA THR A 59 12.80 0.21 -3.14
C THR A 59 12.65 1.68 -3.49
N LYS A 60 12.17 2.00 -4.71
CA LYS A 60 11.93 3.38 -5.17
C LYS A 60 10.50 3.85 -4.97
N LEU A 61 9.58 2.94 -4.64
CA LEU A 61 8.16 3.28 -4.50
C LEU A 61 7.97 4.18 -3.28
N TRP A 62 7.62 5.45 -3.53
CA TRP A 62 7.35 6.41 -2.46
C TRP A 62 5.86 6.68 -2.23
N TYR A 63 5.02 6.39 -3.24
CA TYR A 63 3.57 6.60 -3.17
C TYR A 63 2.80 5.33 -3.54
N LEU A 64 1.89 4.91 -2.66
CA LEU A 64 0.95 3.82 -2.92
C LEU A 64 -0.47 4.24 -2.55
N ASN A 65 -1.39 4.15 -3.52
CA ASN A 65 -2.82 4.22 -3.27
C ASN A 65 -3.50 2.92 -3.71
N CYS A 66 -3.90 2.11 -2.74
CA CYS A 66 -4.67 0.88 -2.92
C CYS A 66 -6.03 0.93 -2.21
N ALA A 67 -6.50 2.14 -1.87
CA ALA A 67 -7.78 2.33 -1.20
C ALA A 67 -8.97 1.82 -2.04
N GLY A 68 -10.07 1.46 -1.40
CA GLY A 68 -11.28 1.01 -2.09
C GLY A 68 -11.23 -0.41 -2.65
N ASN A 69 -10.16 -1.16 -2.39
CA ASN A 69 -10.09 -2.59 -2.68
C ASN A 69 -10.77 -3.36 -1.53
N SER A 70 -12.08 -3.42 -1.53
CA SER A 70 -12.88 -3.99 -0.43
C SER A 70 -12.65 -5.49 -0.18
N LEU A 71 -11.98 -6.18 -1.08
CA LEU A 71 -11.60 -7.58 -0.96
C LEU A 71 -10.13 -7.78 -0.57
N LEU A 72 -9.34 -6.69 -0.42
CA LEU A 72 -7.91 -6.75 -0.12
C LEU A 72 -7.69 -7.20 1.33
N VAL A 73 -7.21 -8.42 1.50
CA VAL A 73 -6.91 -9.03 2.80
C VAL A 73 -5.41 -9.15 3.08
N THR A 74 -4.58 -9.01 2.05
CA THR A 74 -3.12 -9.10 2.17
C THR A 74 -2.44 -7.97 1.41
N LEU A 75 -1.60 -7.20 2.12
CA LEU A 75 -0.74 -6.17 1.56
C LEU A 75 0.68 -6.40 2.06
N ASN A 76 1.60 -6.72 1.14
CA ASN A 76 3.01 -6.94 1.47
C ASN A 76 3.83 -5.70 1.08
N LEU A 77 4.38 -5.02 2.08
CA LEU A 77 5.17 -3.79 1.95
C LEU A 77 6.67 -4.02 2.22
N GLN A 78 7.09 -5.26 2.43
CA GLN A 78 8.47 -5.59 2.82
C GLN A 78 9.49 -5.09 1.79
N GLY A 79 10.50 -4.34 2.23
CA GLY A 79 11.54 -3.82 1.35
C GLY A 79 11.13 -2.62 0.48
N ALA A 80 9.91 -2.08 0.65
CA ALA A 80 9.50 -0.80 0.05
C ALA A 80 10.04 0.37 0.92
N GLU A 81 11.35 0.50 1.00
CA GLU A 81 12.06 1.38 1.95
C GLU A 81 11.85 2.88 1.69
N SER A 82 11.45 3.25 0.48
CA SER A 82 11.18 4.65 0.12
C SER A 82 9.73 5.06 0.33
N LEU A 83 8.87 4.14 0.78
CA LEU A 83 7.44 4.42 0.92
C LEU A 83 7.22 5.57 1.90
N TYR A 84 6.65 6.67 1.38
CA TYR A 84 6.40 7.90 2.10
C TYR A 84 4.92 8.16 2.36
N GLU A 85 4.06 7.77 1.40
CA GLU A 85 2.61 7.97 1.46
C GLU A 85 1.88 6.68 1.11
N LEU A 86 0.98 6.22 2.00
CA LEU A 86 0.16 5.02 1.85
C LEU A 86 -1.32 5.34 2.09
N TRP A 87 -2.14 5.03 1.09
CA TRP A 87 -3.60 5.06 1.17
C TRP A 87 -4.14 3.65 1.04
N ALA A 88 -4.69 3.11 2.12
CA ALA A 88 -5.22 1.75 2.21
C ALA A 88 -6.58 1.70 2.96
N GLY A 89 -7.33 2.79 2.90
CA GLY A 89 -8.70 2.84 3.43
C GLY A 89 -9.69 2.02 2.60
N ARG A 90 -10.82 1.64 3.18
CA ARG A 90 -11.85 0.81 2.52
C ARG A 90 -11.28 -0.50 1.96
N THR A 91 -10.50 -1.21 2.77
CA THR A 91 -9.98 -2.55 2.48
C THR A 91 -10.50 -3.54 3.52
N SER A 92 -10.19 -4.83 3.38
CA SER A 92 -10.46 -5.89 4.38
C SER A 92 -9.18 -6.35 5.09
N LEU A 93 -8.17 -5.49 5.17
CA LEU A 93 -6.96 -5.78 5.95
C LEU A 93 -7.32 -5.91 7.43
N LYS A 94 -6.84 -6.99 8.07
CA LYS A 94 -6.94 -7.20 9.51
C LYS A 94 -5.69 -6.73 10.24
N VAL A 95 -4.54 -6.88 9.59
CA VAL A 95 -3.24 -6.44 10.08
C VAL A 95 -2.56 -5.66 8.97
N LEU A 96 -1.96 -4.55 9.30
CA LEU A 96 -1.10 -3.77 8.42
C LEU A 96 0.30 -3.70 9.02
N ASP A 97 1.27 -4.30 8.35
CA ASP A 97 2.67 -4.27 8.78
C ASP A 97 3.43 -3.20 7.99
N ILE A 98 3.78 -2.12 8.68
CA ILE A 98 4.60 -1.01 8.16
C ILE A 98 5.95 -0.92 8.87
N SER A 99 6.34 -1.97 9.59
CA SER A 99 7.58 -1.99 10.39
C SER A 99 8.85 -1.77 9.56
N GLY A 100 8.83 -2.17 8.28
CA GLY A 100 9.94 -1.95 7.35
C GLY A 100 9.94 -0.60 6.63
N ASN A 101 8.96 0.29 6.88
CA ASN A 101 8.73 1.49 6.09
C ASN A 101 9.08 2.78 6.87
N SER A 102 10.33 2.90 7.30
CA SER A 102 10.80 3.99 8.19
C SER A 102 10.64 5.41 7.62
N LYS A 103 10.50 5.54 6.30
CA LYS A 103 10.26 6.84 5.63
C LYS A 103 8.79 7.21 5.53
N LEU A 104 7.87 6.33 5.96
CA LEU A 104 6.43 6.62 5.87
C LEU A 104 6.08 7.83 6.73
N ARG A 105 5.40 8.82 6.13
CA ARG A 105 4.98 10.06 6.80
C ARG A 105 3.49 10.31 6.70
N LYS A 106 2.82 9.69 5.72
CA LYS A 106 1.39 9.80 5.57
C LYS A 106 0.76 8.43 5.42
N LEU A 107 -0.13 8.09 6.34
CA LEU A 107 -0.88 6.85 6.36
C LEU A 107 -2.38 7.16 6.47
N VAL A 108 -3.15 6.74 5.47
CA VAL A 108 -4.62 6.84 5.48
C VAL A 108 -5.19 5.43 5.36
N VAL A 109 -5.75 4.93 6.46
CA VAL A 109 -6.34 3.58 6.54
C VAL A 109 -7.83 3.60 6.90
N ILE A 110 -8.45 4.78 6.92
CA ILE A 110 -9.87 4.93 7.22
C ILE A 110 -10.71 5.11 5.94
N PRO A 111 -11.97 4.64 5.95
CA PRO A 111 -12.51 3.69 6.94
C PRO A 111 -11.98 2.27 6.69
N ASN A 112 -11.66 1.52 7.74
CA ASN A 112 -11.31 0.10 7.68
C ASN A 112 -11.89 -0.62 8.91
N LYS A 113 -13.09 -1.17 8.75
CA LYS A 113 -13.82 -1.82 9.85
C LYS A 113 -13.18 -3.12 10.35
N ASP A 114 -12.40 -3.78 9.50
CA ASP A 114 -11.80 -5.08 9.79
C ASP A 114 -10.37 -4.96 10.34
N LEU A 115 -9.76 -3.76 10.26
CA LEU A 115 -8.40 -3.53 10.76
C LEU A 115 -8.37 -3.60 12.28
N LYS A 116 -7.48 -4.44 12.82
CA LYS A 116 -7.31 -4.70 14.25
C LYS A 116 -5.95 -4.27 14.76
N GLU A 117 -4.93 -4.34 13.91
CA GLU A 117 -3.54 -4.19 14.31
C GLU A 117 -2.74 -3.46 13.24
N ILE A 118 -1.91 -2.51 13.65
CA ILE A 118 -0.86 -1.93 12.82
C ILE A 118 0.49 -2.20 13.49
N ARG A 119 1.38 -2.89 12.77
CA ARG A 119 2.74 -3.15 13.22
C ARG A 119 3.66 -2.07 12.74
N VAL A 120 4.39 -1.47 13.66
CA VAL A 120 5.35 -0.40 13.40
C VAL A 120 6.70 -0.76 13.99
N PHE A 121 7.77 -0.42 13.30
CA PHE A 121 9.10 -0.39 13.91
C PHE A 121 9.43 1.07 14.21
N TRP A 122 9.66 1.38 15.49
CA TRP A 122 9.91 2.73 15.92
C TRP A 122 11.27 2.86 16.55
N GLU A 123 12.16 3.42 15.74
CA GLU A 123 13.12 4.39 16.26
C GLU A 123 13.40 5.35 15.11
N ASP A 124 12.88 6.58 15.19
CA ASP A 124 13.65 7.64 14.59
C ASP A 124 14.95 7.74 15.40
N GLU A 125 16.00 8.35 14.84
CA GLU A 125 17.29 8.56 15.54
C GLU A 125 17.13 9.30 16.90
N ALA A 126 15.93 9.66 17.31
CA ALA A 126 15.56 10.39 18.52
C ALA A 126 14.49 9.67 19.38
N GLY A 127 14.08 8.43 19.07
CA GLY A 127 13.09 7.67 19.86
C GLY A 127 11.69 8.30 19.88
N ARG A 128 11.30 9.06 18.84
CA ARG A 128 10.00 9.73 18.79
C ARG A 128 9.04 9.02 17.87
N PRO A 129 7.77 8.87 18.28
CA PRO A 129 6.71 8.46 17.37
C PRO A 129 6.72 9.38 16.14
N ILE A 130 6.66 8.81 14.95
CA ILE A 130 6.50 9.61 13.74
C ILE A 130 5.22 10.42 13.92
N ASN A 131 5.37 11.72 14.20
CA ASN A 131 4.26 12.67 14.25
C ASN A 131 3.76 12.90 12.82
N SER A 132 3.03 11.93 12.32
CA SER A 132 2.37 12.03 11.03
C SER A 132 0.86 12.07 11.22
N PRO A 133 0.12 12.72 10.35
CA PRO A 133 -1.33 12.63 10.33
C PRO A 133 -1.75 11.22 9.88
N TYR A 134 -1.57 10.24 10.76
CA TYR A 134 -2.13 8.91 10.55
C TYR A 134 -3.61 8.96 10.84
N GLU A 135 -4.41 8.76 9.81
CA GLU A 135 -5.83 8.55 9.96
C GLU A 135 -6.07 7.08 10.27
N ILE A 136 -6.04 6.72 11.57
CA ILE A 136 -6.20 5.35 12.08
C ILE A 136 -7.60 5.22 12.67
N PRO A 137 -8.32 4.13 12.37
CA PRO A 137 -9.64 3.87 12.96
C PRO A 137 -9.55 3.71 14.47
N GLU A 138 -10.61 4.13 15.18
CA GLU A 138 -10.74 3.90 16.62
C GLU A 138 -10.69 2.39 16.96
N GLY A 139 -9.96 2.03 18.01
CA GLY A 139 -9.85 0.66 18.50
C GLY A 139 -8.84 -0.22 17.76
N VAL A 140 -8.03 0.35 16.87
CA VAL A 140 -6.90 -0.36 16.25
C VAL A 140 -5.71 -0.37 17.20
N GLU A 141 -5.14 -1.56 17.44
CA GLU A 141 -3.94 -1.73 18.26
C GLU A 141 -2.69 -1.33 17.46
N ILE A 142 -1.80 -0.57 18.08
CA ILE A 142 -0.47 -0.26 17.53
C ILE A 142 0.55 -1.15 18.23
N VAL A 143 1.17 -2.04 17.46
CA VAL A 143 2.18 -2.97 17.94
C VAL A 143 3.57 -2.48 17.51
N TYR A 144 4.41 -2.22 18.49
CA TYR A 144 5.81 -1.81 18.28
C TYR A 144 6.69 -3.07 18.23
N LEU A 145 7.46 -3.25 17.15
CA LEU A 145 8.36 -4.38 16.93
C LEU A 145 9.81 -3.99 17.19
#